data_0cef7f704e18e8a157bbcb6d9c3a8dd0
#
_entry.id   0cef7f704e18e8a157bbcb6d9c3a8dd0
#
_cell.length_a   1.000
_cell.length_b   1.000
_cell.length_c   1.000
_cell.angle_alpha   90.00
_cell.angle_beta   90.00
_cell.angle_gamma   90.00
#
_symmetry.space_group_name_H-M   'P 1'
#
loop_
_entity.id
_entity.type
_entity.pdbx_description
1 polymer ?
#
loop_
_entity_poly.entity_id
_entity_poly.type
_entity_poly.pdbx_seq_one_letter_code
_entity_poly.pdbx_strand_id
1 'polypeptide(L)'
;MSEKKQETTLLSKKRRAEIINTKKETSITISDAYNLTEEEKYQLIEEKEKEKNYILNNLPMSHFYTKSYMHKDFIDHIISSPKTDFIFTSSTDGIIKFWKKKYIGIEFVKQFKSHPNKITGLSISFDGLFLCSCSVKDEYLKIYDIINVDMINFIKLTFFPFLCEFINKNNTMSKICAVSEKEKGNIYIVDIKKNNILKKVEIHHFQITNMKINWIYDIIISTDNNGMIEYWSNETFDLPEKYIKFTLKVETDLYNLSEGKDKGSIINLTISPNGKLFSVFSNFKYYIFDFLTGKIKYKIDENIEQYFPENKPDLEKKIIVENEIKKFIEILPSPNIQFDETSNYIYYPSPIGIKLIELKTNKLITILGKKENERFLHICLFQGKSLKNNSGIIGSGGKSSQGDKVIDPLLFAISYKKIRFFLFSKNEIKEDEKLKRDIINEKIIEKVKNNINPNEKTQKKKLANQAILETSLGDIHIKLYNEECPKTVENFIGLAKKGYYDNIIFHRVIKDFMIQTGDPKGNGTGGESLWGGTFEDEFNEKLSHDSFSVSMANCGPNTNGSQFFITTVPCKWLDGKHTVFGKVFRGMETVQCIENMKCDKNDKPYNDVKLYKVKIVS
;
A
#
# COMPACT_ATOMS: atom_id res chain seq x y z
N MET A 1 -51.67 19.49 -37.35
CA MET A 1 -51.75 18.44 -36.30
C MET A 1 -50.41 17.83 -35.89
N SER A 2 -49.36 17.99 -36.66
CA SER A 2 -48.01 17.46 -36.34
C SER A 2 -47.21 18.31 -35.36
N GLU A 3 -47.34 19.62 -35.38
CA GLU A 3 -46.56 20.52 -34.49
C GLU A 3 -47.02 20.48 -33.01
N LYS A 4 -48.35 20.35 -32.77
CA LYS A 4 -48.87 20.19 -31.38
C LYS A 4 -48.47 18.89 -30.70
N LYS A 5 -48.17 17.82 -31.48
CA LYS A 5 -47.67 16.55 -30.92
C LYS A 5 -46.17 16.63 -30.56
N GLN A 6 -45.40 17.43 -31.26
CA GLN A 6 -43.95 17.63 -30.93
C GLN A 6 -43.78 18.54 -29.72
N GLU A 7 -44.57 19.61 -29.55
CA GLU A 7 -44.52 20.45 -28.36
C GLU A 7 -44.97 19.73 -27.09
N THR A 8 -46.01 18.90 -27.17
CA THR A 8 -46.43 18.10 -26.00
C THR A 8 -45.40 17.05 -25.61
N THR A 9 -44.65 16.51 -26.56
CA THR A 9 -43.55 15.54 -26.28
C THR A 9 -42.32 16.22 -25.69
N LEU A 10 -42.01 17.45 -26.10
CA LEU A 10 -40.90 18.25 -25.55
C LEU A 10 -41.21 18.78 -24.14
N LEU A 11 -42.43 19.20 -23.87
CA LEU A 11 -42.90 19.61 -22.53
C LEU A 11 -42.94 18.44 -21.56
N SER A 12 -43.30 17.24 -22.00
CA SER A 12 -43.24 16.02 -21.19
C SER A 12 -41.79 15.61 -20.86
N LYS A 13 -40.85 15.78 -21.81
CA LYS A 13 -39.42 15.51 -21.60
C LYS A 13 -38.77 16.53 -20.65
N LYS A 14 -39.12 17.84 -20.75
CA LYS A 14 -38.63 18.87 -19.81
C LYS A 14 -39.17 18.66 -18.38
N ARG A 15 -40.47 18.39 -18.22
CA ARG A 15 -41.05 18.04 -16.91
C ARG A 15 -40.44 16.76 -16.34
N ARG A 16 -40.15 15.72 -17.17
CA ARG A 16 -39.45 14.52 -16.73
C ARG A 16 -38.02 14.82 -16.26
N ALA A 17 -37.26 15.69 -16.95
CA ALA A 17 -35.92 16.09 -16.55
C ALA A 17 -35.93 16.89 -15.24
N GLU A 18 -36.92 17.73 -15.00
CA GLU A 18 -37.09 18.47 -13.73
C GLU A 18 -37.48 17.54 -12.57
N ILE A 19 -38.33 16.55 -12.80
CA ILE A 19 -38.72 15.54 -11.82
C ILE A 19 -37.53 14.61 -11.49
N ILE A 20 -36.66 14.29 -12.46
CA ILE A 20 -35.46 13.48 -12.26
C ILE A 20 -34.41 14.26 -11.46
N ASN A 21 -34.28 15.58 -11.69
CA ASN A 21 -33.32 16.40 -10.93
C ASN A 21 -33.79 16.70 -9.49
N THR A 22 -35.09 16.77 -9.21
CA THR A 22 -35.62 16.90 -7.85
C THR A 22 -35.71 15.57 -7.08
N LYS A 23 -35.74 14.42 -7.77
CA LYS A 23 -35.76 13.07 -7.14
C LYS A 23 -34.37 12.49 -6.84
N LYS A 24 -33.28 13.19 -7.15
CA LYS A 24 -31.90 12.69 -6.85
C LYS A 24 -31.54 12.67 -5.36
N GLU A 25 -32.37 13.18 -4.46
CA GLU A 25 -32.10 13.21 -3.02
C GLU A 25 -33.13 12.50 -2.13
N THR A 26 -34.19 11.91 -2.68
CA THR A 26 -35.18 11.20 -1.84
C THR A 26 -35.15 9.69 -2.14
N SER A 27 -34.80 8.92 -1.13
CA SER A 27 -35.04 7.47 -1.09
C SER A 27 -36.52 7.20 -1.44
N ILE A 28 -36.77 6.50 -2.55
CA ILE A 28 -38.11 6.02 -2.92
C ILE A 28 -38.64 5.24 -1.72
N THR A 29 -39.73 5.71 -1.12
CA THR A 29 -40.37 5.01 -0.01
C THR A 29 -41.07 3.75 -0.55
N ILE A 30 -41.26 2.75 0.32
CA ILE A 30 -41.90 1.47 -0.05
C ILE A 30 -43.29 1.70 -0.68
N SER A 31 -43.98 2.81 -0.32
CA SER A 31 -45.28 3.22 -0.89
C SER A 31 -45.20 3.66 -2.35
N ASP A 32 -44.08 4.23 -2.80
CA ASP A 32 -43.90 4.71 -4.16
C ASP A 32 -43.62 3.53 -5.14
N ALA A 33 -43.13 2.40 -4.62
CA ALA A 33 -42.82 1.21 -5.42
C ALA A 33 -44.08 0.42 -5.84
N TYR A 34 -45.20 0.57 -5.14
CA TYR A 34 -46.47 -0.11 -5.47
C TYR A 34 -47.22 0.50 -6.67
N ASN A 35 -46.89 1.71 -7.06
CA ASN A 35 -47.60 2.45 -8.12
C ASN A 35 -46.84 2.48 -9.46
N LEU A 36 -45.73 1.76 -9.59
CA LEU A 36 -44.94 1.69 -10.82
C LEU A 36 -45.47 0.57 -11.74
N THR A 37 -45.54 0.84 -13.04
CA THR A 37 -45.80 -0.20 -14.05
C THR A 37 -44.64 -1.19 -14.10
N GLU A 38 -44.91 -2.40 -14.59
CA GLU A 38 -43.86 -3.43 -14.74
C GLU A 38 -42.68 -2.93 -15.62
N GLU A 39 -42.96 -2.17 -16.68
CA GLU A 39 -41.95 -1.57 -17.56
C GLU A 39 -41.10 -0.53 -16.81
N GLU A 40 -41.69 0.29 -15.94
CA GLU A 40 -40.94 1.26 -15.11
C GLU A 40 -40.10 0.56 -14.06
N LYS A 41 -40.55 -0.54 -13.49
CA LYS A 41 -39.76 -1.38 -12.59
C LYS A 41 -38.56 -1.99 -13.31
N TYR A 42 -38.74 -2.53 -14.52
CA TYR A 42 -37.64 -3.07 -15.34
C TYR A 42 -36.61 -1.98 -15.69
N GLN A 43 -37.08 -0.78 -16.10
CA GLN A 43 -36.18 0.34 -16.41
C GLN A 43 -35.37 0.78 -15.16
N LEU A 44 -35.99 0.85 -13.98
CA LEU A 44 -35.33 1.18 -12.72
C LEU A 44 -34.29 0.12 -12.30
N ILE A 45 -34.59 -1.15 -12.52
CA ILE A 45 -33.66 -2.26 -12.27
C ILE A 45 -32.46 -2.14 -13.20
N GLU A 46 -32.70 -1.93 -14.49
CA GLU A 46 -31.62 -1.79 -15.49
C GLU A 46 -30.75 -0.55 -15.24
N GLU A 47 -31.34 0.59 -14.83
CA GLU A 47 -30.60 1.79 -14.43
C GLU A 47 -29.74 1.54 -13.19
N LYS A 48 -30.27 0.87 -12.18
CA LYS A 48 -29.51 0.50 -10.96
C LYS A 48 -28.38 -0.48 -11.27
N GLU A 49 -28.60 -1.42 -12.17
CA GLU A 49 -27.53 -2.34 -12.61
C GLU A 49 -26.44 -1.62 -13.41
N LYS A 50 -26.82 -0.68 -14.28
CA LYS A 50 -25.87 0.18 -15.02
C LYS A 50 -25.06 1.04 -14.06
N GLU A 51 -25.70 1.64 -13.05
CA GLU A 51 -25.01 2.43 -12.02
C GLU A 51 -24.07 1.55 -11.18
N LYS A 52 -24.54 0.37 -10.77
CA LYS A 52 -23.71 -0.60 -10.04
C LYS A 52 -22.49 -1.03 -10.86
N ASN A 53 -22.67 -1.37 -12.12
CA ASN A 53 -21.59 -1.77 -13.02
C ASN A 53 -20.62 -0.61 -13.27
N TYR A 54 -21.11 0.63 -13.37
CA TYR A 54 -20.27 1.82 -13.47
C TYR A 54 -19.38 1.99 -12.21
N ILE A 55 -19.96 1.86 -11.01
CA ILE A 55 -19.20 1.96 -9.75
C ILE A 55 -18.17 0.85 -9.66
N LEU A 56 -18.55 -0.41 -9.93
CA LEU A 56 -17.61 -1.55 -9.90
C LEU A 56 -16.46 -1.37 -10.90
N ASN A 57 -16.76 -0.81 -12.08
CA ASN A 57 -15.75 -0.48 -13.07
C ASN A 57 -14.76 0.62 -12.61
N ASN A 58 -15.07 1.36 -11.55
CA ASN A 58 -14.24 2.39 -10.97
C ASN A 58 -13.58 1.95 -9.65
N LEU A 59 -13.48 0.64 -9.42
CA LEU A 59 -12.83 0.05 -8.25
C LEU A 59 -11.63 -0.81 -8.68
N PRO A 60 -10.52 -0.81 -7.90
CA PRO A 60 -9.42 -1.74 -8.10
C PRO A 60 -9.86 -3.17 -7.77
N MET A 61 -9.73 -4.09 -8.72
CA MET A 61 -10.22 -5.47 -8.60
C MET A 61 -9.17 -6.52 -8.95
N SER A 62 -7.94 -6.13 -9.26
CA SER A 62 -6.86 -7.05 -9.62
C SER A 62 -6.54 -8.02 -8.48
N HIS A 63 -6.45 -9.32 -8.79
CA HIS A 63 -6.07 -10.36 -7.83
C HIS A 63 -4.59 -10.30 -7.43
N PHE A 64 -3.76 -9.67 -8.26
CA PHE A 64 -2.33 -9.49 -8.02
C PHE A 64 -1.99 -8.01 -7.93
N TYR A 65 -0.97 -7.66 -7.13
CA TYR A 65 -0.45 -6.29 -7.18
C TYR A 65 0.22 -6.02 -8.52
N THR A 66 0.06 -4.81 -9.04
CA THR A 66 0.63 -4.40 -10.33
C THR A 66 2.08 -3.94 -10.21
N LYS A 67 2.38 -3.20 -9.14
CA LYS A 67 3.72 -2.71 -8.82
C LYS A 67 3.94 -2.70 -7.32
N SER A 68 5.20 -2.74 -6.90
CA SER A 68 5.59 -2.49 -5.52
C SER A 68 6.68 -1.43 -5.44
N TYR A 69 6.67 -0.64 -4.37
CA TYR A 69 7.60 0.47 -4.17
C TYR A 69 8.25 0.34 -2.80
N MET A 70 9.53 0.69 -2.70
CA MET A 70 10.34 0.39 -1.54
C MET A 70 10.68 1.64 -0.71
N HIS A 71 10.73 1.46 0.61
CA HIS A 71 11.38 2.33 1.57
C HIS A 71 12.69 1.69 2.07
N LYS A 72 13.45 2.44 2.85
CA LYS A 72 14.66 1.92 3.50
C LYS A 72 14.30 1.04 4.71
N ASP A 73 13.20 1.37 5.39
CA ASP A 73 12.70 0.70 6.60
C ASP A 73 11.21 0.41 6.47
N PHE A 74 10.59 -0.22 7.48
CA PHE A 74 9.18 -0.60 7.48
C PHE A 74 8.28 0.62 7.30
N ILE A 75 7.20 0.43 6.55
CA ILE A 75 6.26 1.48 6.23
C ILE A 75 5.14 1.48 7.27
N ASP A 76 4.86 2.66 7.86
CA ASP A 76 3.84 2.82 8.89
C ASP A 76 2.53 3.38 8.36
N HIS A 77 2.61 4.43 7.53
CA HIS A 77 1.41 5.11 7.03
C HIS A 77 1.46 5.24 5.51
N ILE A 78 0.28 5.14 4.92
CA ILE A 78 0.02 5.50 3.54
C ILE A 78 -1.29 6.26 3.46
N ILE A 79 -1.24 7.50 2.94
CA ILE A 79 -2.39 8.36 2.77
C ILE A 79 -2.36 8.98 1.38
N SER A 80 -3.52 9.33 0.85
CA SER A 80 -3.66 9.92 -0.49
C SER A 80 -4.44 11.22 -0.45
N SER A 81 -4.09 12.13 -1.35
CA SER A 81 -4.82 13.36 -1.64
C SER A 81 -5.39 13.31 -3.05
N PRO A 82 -6.64 12.87 -3.23
CA PRO A 82 -7.26 12.80 -4.56
C PRO A 82 -7.38 14.16 -5.25
N LYS A 83 -7.42 15.26 -4.47
CA LYS A 83 -7.54 16.61 -5.00
C LYS A 83 -6.28 17.12 -5.70
N THR A 84 -5.11 16.65 -5.28
CA THR A 84 -3.80 17.08 -5.78
C THR A 84 -3.01 15.98 -6.48
N ASP A 85 -3.59 14.78 -6.61
CA ASP A 85 -2.98 13.59 -7.22
C ASP A 85 -1.67 13.14 -6.53
N PHE A 86 -1.53 13.40 -5.22
CA PHE A 86 -0.39 12.97 -4.43
C PHE A 86 -0.73 11.83 -3.48
N ILE A 87 0.26 10.98 -3.29
CA ILE A 87 0.26 9.89 -2.30
C ILE A 87 1.48 10.10 -1.40
N PHE A 88 1.32 9.85 -0.10
CA PHE A 88 2.36 10.00 0.90
C PHE A 88 2.54 8.70 1.64
N THR A 89 3.80 8.32 1.82
CA THR A 89 4.16 7.13 2.58
C THR A 89 5.20 7.50 3.62
N SER A 90 5.03 7.03 4.85
CA SER A 90 6.00 7.21 5.92
C SER A 90 6.57 5.88 6.39
N SER A 91 7.82 5.90 6.84
CA SER A 91 8.51 4.72 7.36
C SER A 91 9.04 4.96 8.79
N THR A 92 9.36 3.87 9.46
CA THR A 92 9.81 3.86 10.86
C THR A 92 11.09 4.66 11.12
N ASP A 93 11.88 4.92 10.07
CA ASP A 93 13.08 5.77 10.11
C ASP A 93 12.77 7.30 10.09
N GLY A 94 11.47 7.68 10.08
CA GLY A 94 11.03 9.08 10.07
C GLY A 94 11.09 9.75 8.69
N ILE A 95 11.21 8.98 7.61
CA ILE A 95 11.22 9.48 6.24
C ILE A 95 9.80 9.50 5.69
N ILE A 96 9.43 10.63 5.08
CA ILE A 96 8.22 10.77 4.26
C ILE A 96 8.61 10.80 2.79
N LYS A 97 7.97 9.97 1.97
CA LYS A 97 8.10 10.00 0.51
C LYS A 97 6.83 10.53 -0.12
N PHE A 98 7.02 11.43 -1.09
CA PHE A 98 5.99 12.02 -1.92
C PHE A 98 5.96 11.32 -3.25
N TRP A 99 4.78 10.84 -3.65
CA TRP A 99 4.52 10.16 -4.91
C TRP A 99 3.43 10.90 -5.66
N LYS A 100 3.58 11.08 -6.95
CA LYS A 100 2.57 11.71 -7.79
C LYS A 100 1.88 10.67 -8.66
N LYS A 101 0.55 10.72 -8.73
CA LYS A 101 -0.25 9.90 -9.64
C LYS A 101 0.06 10.26 -11.08
N LYS A 102 0.38 9.24 -11.88
CA LYS A 102 0.55 9.33 -13.34
C LYS A 102 -0.61 8.63 -14.04
N TYR A 103 -0.66 8.73 -15.36
CA TYR A 103 -1.67 8.02 -16.16
C TYR A 103 -1.70 6.52 -15.85
N ILE A 104 -0.55 5.90 -15.70
CA ILE A 104 -0.40 4.51 -15.25
C ILE A 104 0.51 4.49 -14.02
N GLY A 105 -0.03 4.06 -12.85
CA GLY A 105 0.74 3.93 -11.61
C GLY A 105 1.08 5.27 -10.96
N ILE A 106 2.18 5.31 -10.24
CA ILE A 106 2.70 6.48 -9.52
C ILE A 106 4.17 6.69 -9.83
N GLU A 107 4.65 7.92 -9.60
CA GLU A 107 6.05 8.31 -9.74
C GLU A 107 6.57 8.89 -8.43
N PHE A 108 7.81 8.54 -8.07
CA PHE A 108 8.51 9.16 -6.96
C PHE A 108 8.85 10.62 -7.27
N VAL A 109 8.56 11.53 -6.34
CA VAL A 109 8.83 12.96 -6.49
C VAL A 109 9.98 13.41 -5.59
N LYS A 110 9.81 13.25 -4.28
CA LYS A 110 10.79 13.72 -3.29
C LYS A 110 10.66 12.93 -2.00
N GLN A 111 11.74 12.88 -1.22
CA GLN A 111 11.73 12.35 0.14
C GLN A 111 12.21 13.40 1.13
N PHE A 112 11.64 13.38 2.33
CA PHE A 112 12.05 14.21 3.45
C PHE A 112 12.42 13.33 4.63
N LYS A 113 13.59 13.56 5.22
CA LYS A 113 13.88 13.04 6.56
C LYS A 113 13.18 13.95 7.57
N SER A 114 11.89 13.67 7.78
CA SER A 114 10.99 14.55 8.53
C SER A 114 11.27 14.53 10.02
N HIS A 115 11.41 13.36 10.59
CA HIS A 115 11.59 13.17 12.03
C HIS A 115 12.75 12.21 12.31
N PRO A 116 13.36 12.26 13.52
CA PRO A 116 14.43 11.33 13.89
C PRO A 116 13.94 9.90 14.12
N ASN A 117 12.63 9.73 14.36
CA ASN A 117 12.00 8.45 14.71
C ASN A 117 10.70 8.27 13.95
N LYS A 118 10.02 7.14 14.21
CA LYS A 118 8.70 6.78 13.69
C LYS A 118 7.71 7.95 13.73
N ILE A 119 7.05 8.18 12.61
CA ILE A 119 5.97 9.16 12.47
C ILE A 119 4.69 8.53 13.01
N THR A 120 4.03 9.18 13.96
CA THR A 120 2.81 8.67 14.58
C THR A 120 1.57 9.36 14.08
N GLY A 121 1.66 10.63 13.69
CA GLY A 121 0.56 11.38 13.10
C GLY A 121 0.92 11.92 11.71
N LEU A 122 0.01 11.70 10.76
CA LEU A 122 0.12 12.19 9.39
C LEU A 122 -1.28 12.54 8.88
N SER A 123 -1.49 13.81 8.51
CA SER A 123 -2.80 14.29 8.03
C SER A 123 -2.66 15.27 6.87
N ILE A 124 -3.70 15.30 6.01
CA ILE A 124 -3.80 16.18 4.84
C ILE A 124 -4.93 17.18 5.10
N SER A 125 -4.72 18.44 4.71
CA SER A 125 -5.73 19.49 4.80
C SER A 125 -6.93 19.19 3.89
N PHE A 126 -8.10 19.76 4.21
CA PHE A 126 -9.33 19.56 3.43
C PHE A 126 -9.19 19.94 1.94
N ASP A 127 -8.42 20.97 1.63
CA ASP A 127 -8.14 21.40 0.25
C ASP A 127 -7.08 20.55 -0.47
N GLY A 128 -6.39 19.67 0.26
CA GLY A 128 -5.32 18.83 -0.29
C GLY A 128 -4.01 19.55 -0.54
N LEU A 129 -3.84 20.79 -0.05
CA LEU A 129 -2.66 21.62 -0.30
C LEU A 129 -1.55 21.43 0.73
N PHE A 130 -1.89 21.07 1.96
CA PHE A 130 -0.94 20.95 3.06
C PHE A 130 -0.95 19.55 3.67
N LEU A 131 0.22 19.10 4.04
CA LEU A 131 0.46 17.88 4.81
C LEU A 131 1.06 18.28 6.15
N CYS A 132 0.58 17.70 7.27
CA CYS A 132 1.25 17.82 8.55
C CYS A 132 1.74 16.47 9.05
N SER A 133 2.85 16.47 9.80
CA SER A 133 3.42 15.29 10.42
C SER A 133 3.92 15.56 11.83
N CYS A 134 3.79 14.57 12.71
CA CYS A 134 4.36 14.60 14.04
C CYS A 134 4.95 13.22 14.44
N SER A 135 5.82 13.23 15.43
CA SER A 135 6.48 12.04 15.97
C SER A 135 6.59 12.13 17.49
N VAL A 136 6.42 10.99 18.16
CA VAL A 136 6.43 10.88 19.64
C VAL A 136 7.72 11.37 20.30
N LYS A 137 8.85 11.34 19.61
CA LYS A 137 10.15 11.73 20.16
C LYS A 137 10.67 13.06 19.58
N ASP A 138 9.83 13.78 18.88
CA ASP A 138 10.16 15.06 18.26
C ASP A 138 9.10 16.09 18.69
N GLU A 139 9.52 17.13 19.40
CA GLU A 139 8.63 18.21 19.88
C GLU A 139 8.11 19.12 18.75
N TYR A 140 8.30 18.74 17.50
CA TYR A 140 7.94 19.55 16.35
C TYR A 140 6.74 19.00 15.57
N LEU A 141 5.82 19.90 15.26
CA LEU A 141 4.80 19.70 14.21
C LEU A 141 5.38 20.27 12.91
N LYS A 142 5.51 19.44 11.88
CA LYS A 142 6.06 19.84 10.57
C LYS A 142 5.00 19.90 9.52
N ILE A 143 5.06 20.94 8.67
CA ILE A 143 4.06 21.26 7.68
C ILE A 143 4.71 21.40 6.32
N TYR A 144 4.10 20.75 5.33
CA TYR A 144 4.58 20.69 3.95
C TYR A 144 3.55 21.28 3.00
N ASP A 145 4.01 22.01 2.01
CA ASP A 145 3.24 22.37 0.82
C ASP A 145 3.31 21.20 -0.16
N ILE A 146 2.16 20.68 -0.52
CA ILE A 146 2.05 19.49 -1.38
C ILE A 146 2.33 19.86 -2.84
N ILE A 147 1.92 21.03 -3.30
CA ILE A 147 2.09 21.44 -4.70
C ILE A 147 3.55 21.77 -5.00
N ASN A 148 4.17 22.58 -4.14
CA ASN A 148 5.57 22.98 -4.30
C ASN A 148 6.55 21.93 -3.81
N VAL A 149 6.05 20.87 -3.15
CA VAL A 149 6.82 19.77 -2.60
C VAL A 149 7.96 20.27 -1.70
N ASP A 150 7.59 21.12 -0.73
CA ASP A 150 8.54 21.74 0.19
C ASP A 150 8.01 21.76 1.62
N MET A 151 8.94 21.73 2.60
CA MET A 151 8.61 21.94 4.01
C MET A 151 8.55 23.45 4.27
N ILE A 152 7.35 23.95 4.57
CA ILE A 152 7.10 25.39 4.72
C ILE A 152 7.18 25.89 6.16
N ASN A 153 6.88 25.03 7.12
CA ASN A 153 6.84 25.43 8.52
C ASN A 153 7.17 24.26 9.45
N PHE A 154 7.74 24.58 10.63
CA PHE A 154 7.89 23.67 11.76
C PHE A 154 7.57 24.44 13.05
N ILE A 155 6.67 23.88 13.85
CA ILE A 155 6.19 24.52 15.07
C ILE A 155 6.69 23.72 16.26
N LYS A 156 7.47 24.38 17.14
CA LYS A 156 7.91 23.76 18.37
C LYS A 156 6.75 23.72 19.35
N LEU A 157 6.44 22.53 19.86
CA LEU A 157 5.43 22.29 20.87
C LEU A 157 6.07 22.23 22.26
N THR A 158 5.29 22.47 23.30
CA THR A 158 5.72 22.35 24.70
C THR A 158 5.53 20.95 25.28
N PHE A 159 5.10 20.01 24.45
CA PHE A 159 4.79 18.62 24.79
C PHE A 159 5.17 17.69 23.64
N PHE A 160 5.23 16.39 23.90
CA PHE A 160 5.45 15.38 22.87
C PHE A 160 4.13 15.04 22.17
N PRO A 161 4.03 15.32 20.85
CA PRO A 161 2.81 15.02 20.09
C PRO A 161 2.69 13.53 19.77
N PHE A 162 1.46 13.03 19.68
CA PHE A 162 1.18 11.68 19.22
C PHE A 162 0.45 11.65 17.89
N LEU A 163 -0.64 12.41 17.76
CA LEU A 163 -1.43 12.55 16.54
C LEU A 163 -1.54 14.02 16.12
N CYS A 164 -1.74 14.23 14.84
CA CYS A 164 -2.08 15.53 14.28
C CYS A 164 -3.19 15.36 13.24
N GLU A 165 -4.19 16.27 13.24
CA GLU A 165 -5.27 16.27 12.27
C GLU A 165 -5.66 17.70 11.92
N PHE A 166 -5.81 18.03 10.63
CA PHE A 166 -6.37 19.31 10.21
C PHE A 166 -7.87 19.36 10.52
N ILE A 167 -8.33 20.44 11.14
CA ILE A 167 -9.72 20.56 11.59
C ILE A 167 -10.49 21.71 10.93
N ASN A 168 -9.89 22.45 10.01
CA ASN A 168 -10.46 23.66 9.41
C ASN A 168 -10.63 23.49 7.89
N LYS A 169 -11.86 23.79 7.39
CA LYS A 169 -12.19 23.82 5.95
C LYS A 169 -11.73 25.07 5.22
N ASN A 170 -11.49 26.18 5.94
CA ASN A 170 -11.28 27.48 5.33
C ASN A 170 -10.06 27.47 4.38
N ASN A 171 -10.29 27.94 3.15
CA ASN A 171 -9.26 28.13 2.13
C ASN A 171 -8.29 29.29 2.44
N THR A 172 -8.48 29.96 3.59
CA THR A 172 -7.57 31.01 4.06
C THR A 172 -6.27 30.41 4.57
N MET A 173 -5.19 31.18 4.53
CA MET A 173 -3.86 30.74 4.98
C MET A 173 -3.79 30.39 6.50
N SER A 174 -4.85 30.60 7.27
CA SER A 174 -4.93 30.17 8.67
C SER A 174 -5.44 28.73 8.74
N LYS A 175 -4.54 27.77 8.62
CA LYS A 175 -4.87 26.36 8.86
C LYS A 175 -4.74 26.06 10.34
N ILE A 176 -5.73 25.36 10.88
CA ILE A 176 -5.78 24.94 12.28
C ILE A 176 -5.60 23.42 12.34
N CYS A 177 -4.73 22.99 13.23
CA CYS A 177 -4.42 21.59 13.45
C CYS A 177 -4.73 21.22 14.91
N ALA A 178 -5.40 20.11 15.13
CA ALA A 178 -5.54 19.50 16.44
C ALA A 178 -4.39 18.52 16.65
N VAL A 179 -3.70 18.63 17.77
CA VAL A 179 -2.53 17.80 18.11
C VAL A 179 -2.77 17.17 19.47
N SER A 180 -2.68 15.84 19.56
CA SER A 180 -2.80 15.14 20.84
C SER A 180 -1.46 15.01 21.56
N GLU A 181 -1.48 15.07 22.88
CA GLU A 181 -0.33 14.78 23.75
C GLU A 181 -0.15 13.26 23.88
N LYS A 182 1.11 12.81 23.98
CA LYS A 182 1.45 11.38 23.99
C LYS A 182 0.92 10.61 25.21
N GLU A 183 0.98 11.19 26.40
CA GLU A 183 0.73 10.44 27.64
C GLU A 183 -0.58 10.80 28.30
N LYS A 184 -1.22 11.88 27.86
CA LYS A 184 -2.44 12.41 28.42
C LYS A 184 -3.53 12.53 27.38
N GLY A 185 -4.77 12.56 27.80
CA GLY A 185 -5.94 12.77 26.95
C GLY A 185 -6.13 14.21 26.46
N ASN A 186 -5.09 15.04 26.49
CA ASN A 186 -5.14 16.44 26.10
C ASN A 186 -5.04 16.62 24.59
N ILE A 187 -5.84 17.53 24.04
CA ILE A 187 -5.77 17.97 22.65
C ILE A 187 -5.43 19.44 22.62
N TYR A 188 -4.46 19.81 21.84
CA TYR A 188 -4.04 21.20 21.65
C TYR A 188 -4.44 21.67 20.25
N ILE A 189 -5.10 22.80 20.19
CA ILE A 189 -5.49 23.44 18.93
C ILE A 189 -4.41 24.44 18.54
N VAL A 190 -3.74 24.20 17.43
CA VAL A 190 -2.56 24.94 16.96
C VAL A 190 -2.90 25.72 15.70
N ASP A 191 -2.64 27.02 15.69
CA ASP A 191 -2.69 27.86 14.49
C ASP A 191 -1.34 27.82 13.77
N ILE A 192 -1.34 27.27 12.57
CA ILE A 192 -0.12 27.09 11.78
C ILE A 192 0.50 28.40 11.33
N LYS A 193 -0.33 29.43 11.04
CA LYS A 193 0.15 30.73 10.57
C LYS A 193 0.78 31.55 11.70
N LYS A 194 0.17 31.51 12.88
CA LYS A 194 0.63 32.28 14.04
C LYS A 194 1.69 31.54 14.88
N ASN A 195 1.90 30.26 14.59
CA ASN A 195 2.80 29.38 15.35
C ASN A 195 2.48 29.35 16.86
N ASN A 196 1.20 29.43 17.24
CA ASN A 196 0.78 29.44 18.63
C ASN A 196 -0.31 28.41 18.91
N ILE A 197 -0.41 28.01 20.18
CA ILE A 197 -1.48 27.17 20.69
C ILE A 197 -2.66 28.10 21.01
N LEU A 198 -3.81 27.86 20.38
CA LEU A 198 -5.03 28.65 20.60
C LEU A 198 -5.79 28.19 21.84
N LYS A 199 -5.95 26.90 22.03
CA LYS A 199 -6.73 26.32 23.12
C LYS A 199 -6.21 24.93 23.48
N LYS A 200 -6.34 24.57 24.76
CA LYS A 200 -6.22 23.20 25.25
C LYS A 200 -7.63 22.66 25.50
N VAL A 201 -7.88 21.45 25.04
CA VAL A 201 -9.17 20.75 25.15
C VAL A 201 -8.94 19.45 25.92
N GLU A 202 -9.66 19.26 27.03
CA GLU A 202 -9.53 18.11 27.93
C GLU A 202 -10.82 17.30 27.87
N ILE A 203 -10.90 16.38 26.91
CA ILE A 203 -12.09 15.53 26.67
C ILE A 203 -11.83 14.10 27.15
N HIS A 204 -10.61 13.62 26.99
CA HIS A 204 -10.22 12.25 27.34
C HIS A 204 -9.38 12.20 28.61
N HIS A 205 -9.50 11.11 29.36
CA HIS A 205 -8.66 10.83 30.53
C HIS A 205 -7.42 9.99 30.18
N PHE A 206 -7.47 9.25 29.08
CA PHE A 206 -6.41 8.37 28.61
C PHE A 206 -5.80 8.88 27.31
N GLN A 207 -4.68 8.30 26.93
CA GLN A 207 -3.98 8.61 25.69
C GLN A 207 -4.93 8.47 24.48
N ILE A 208 -4.95 9.48 23.62
CA ILE A 208 -5.75 9.48 22.39
C ILE A 208 -5.06 8.62 21.34
N THR A 209 -5.76 7.62 20.82
CA THR A 209 -5.26 6.67 19.83
C THR A 209 -5.57 7.08 18.40
N ASN A 210 -6.73 7.71 18.16
CA ASN A 210 -7.13 8.21 16.85
C ASN A 210 -7.94 9.49 16.95
N MET A 211 -7.88 10.28 15.88
CA MET A 211 -8.66 11.51 15.74
C MET A 211 -8.96 11.72 14.25
N LYS A 212 -10.23 11.92 13.89
CA LYS A 212 -10.67 12.18 12.51
C LYS A 212 -11.83 13.17 12.49
N ILE A 213 -11.83 14.04 11.48
CA ILE A 213 -12.90 15.02 11.26
C ILE A 213 -13.88 14.52 10.19
N ASN A 214 -15.17 14.68 10.50
CA ASN A 214 -16.23 14.55 9.52
C ASN A 214 -16.46 15.91 8.85
N TRP A 215 -15.98 16.04 7.63
CA TRP A 215 -16.05 17.29 6.87
C TRP A 215 -17.47 17.71 6.45
N ILE A 216 -18.46 16.83 6.56
CA ILE A 216 -19.85 17.15 6.21
C ILE A 216 -20.55 17.86 7.34
N TYR A 217 -20.36 17.37 8.56
CA TYR A 217 -21.02 17.91 9.75
C TYR A 217 -20.13 18.83 10.58
N ASP A 218 -18.84 18.98 10.23
CA ASP A 218 -17.84 19.74 10.98
C ASP A 218 -17.65 19.24 12.43
N ILE A 219 -17.76 17.93 12.59
CA ILE A 219 -17.63 17.22 13.86
C ILE A 219 -16.37 16.36 13.85
N ILE A 220 -15.63 16.42 14.93
CA ILE A 220 -14.44 15.58 15.12
C ILE A 220 -14.82 14.41 16.03
N ILE A 221 -14.34 13.23 15.68
CA ILE A 221 -14.35 12.06 16.53
C ILE A 221 -12.93 11.82 17.01
N SER A 222 -12.76 11.65 18.31
CA SER A 222 -11.52 11.22 18.94
C SER A 222 -11.76 9.95 19.75
N THR A 223 -10.74 9.10 19.81
CA THR A 223 -10.79 7.81 20.53
C THR A 223 -9.59 7.68 21.43
N ASP A 224 -9.75 6.99 22.54
CA ASP A 224 -8.67 6.75 23.49
C ASP A 224 -8.31 5.26 23.62
N ASN A 225 -7.27 4.99 24.38
CA ASN A 225 -6.75 3.64 24.62
C ASN A 225 -7.70 2.76 25.46
N ASN A 226 -8.68 3.35 26.14
CA ASN A 226 -9.69 2.61 26.92
C ASN A 226 -10.96 2.29 26.09
N GLY A 227 -10.97 2.63 24.79
CA GLY A 227 -12.11 2.38 23.91
C GLY A 227 -13.20 3.46 23.96
N MET A 228 -12.95 4.59 24.63
CA MET A 228 -13.88 5.71 24.67
C MET A 228 -13.86 6.46 23.33
N ILE A 229 -15.06 6.79 22.84
CA ILE A 229 -15.27 7.56 21.61
C ILE A 229 -15.97 8.86 21.98
N GLU A 230 -15.35 9.99 21.64
CA GLU A 230 -15.86 11.32 21.90
C GLU A 230 -16.16 12.09 20.62
N TYR A 231 -17.26 12.82 20.62
CA TYR A 231 -17.68 13.73 19.55
C TYR A 231 -17.53 15.17 20.05
N TRP A 232 -16.92 16.00 19.25
CA TRP A 232 -16.79 17.43 19.56
C TRP A 232 -16.78 18.30 18.31
N SER A 233 -17.30 19.53 18.45
CA SER A 233 -17.36 20.51 17.37
C SER A 233 -15.99 21.15 17.13
N ASN A 234 -15.65 21.44 15.88
CA ASN A 234 -14.42 22.17 15.54
C ASN A 234 -14.48 23.67 15.88
N GLU A 235 -15.67 24.21 16.18
CA GLU A 235 -15.87 25.63 16.53
C GLU A 235 -15.95 25.87 18.03
N THR A 236 -16.82 25.14 18.72
CA THR A 236 -17.06 25.29 20.17
C THR A 236 -16.15 24.41 21.02
N PHE A 237 -15.68 23.29 20.47
CA PHE A 237 -14.93 22.24 21.17
C PHE A 237 -15.72 21.48 22.23
N ASP A 238 -17.06 21.57 22.16
CA ASP A 238 -18.01 20.87 23.03
C ASP A 238 -18.85 19.89 22.22
N LEU A 239 -19.72 19.11 22.89
CA LEU A 239 -20.63 18.16 22.23
C LEU A 239 -21.53 18.88 21.22
N PRO A 240 -21.57 18.48 19.96
CA PRO A 240 -22.35 19.15 18.92
C PRO A 240 -23.82 18.71 18.93
N GLU A 241 -24.64 19.35 19.73
CA GLU A 241 -26.09 19.06 19.91
C GLU A 241 -26.90 19.13 18.60
N LYS A 242 -26.46 19.93 17.64
CA LYS A 242 -27.22 20.23 16.41
C LYS A 242 -27.47 19.02 15.52
N TYR A 243 -26.53 18.09 15.44
CA TYR A 243 -26.56 16.98 14.46
C TYR A 243 -26.68 15.60 15.11
N ILE A 244 -26.17 15.44 16.33
CA ILE A 244 -26.14 14.17 17.03
C ILE A 244 -27.52 13.86 17.60
N LYS A 245 -27.97 12.60 17.44
CA LYS A 245 -29.30 12.14 17.85
C LYS A 245 -29.31 11.46 19.22
N PHE A 246 -28.21 11.49 19.96
CA PHE A 246 -28.10 10.93 21.31
C PHE A 246 -27.54 11.98 22.27
N THR A 247 -28.03 12.00 23.47
CA THR A 247 -27.53 12.86 24.56
C THR A 247 -26.63 12.06 25.51
N LEU A 248 -26.99 10.82 25.74
CA LEU A 248 -26.24 9.92 26.61
C LEU A 248 -25.58 8.80 25.82
N LYS A 249 -24.30 8.54 26.06
CA LYS A 249 -23.57 7.45 25.38
C LYS A 249 -24.13 6.06 25.67
N VAL A 250 -24.74 5.86 26.81
CA VAL A 250 -25.38 4.59 27.18
C VAL A 250 -26.51 4.21 26.20
N GLU A 251 -27.11 5.21 25.54
CA GLU A 251 -28.12 4.96 24.50
C GLU A 251 -27.54 4.47 23.19
N THR A 252 -26.21 4.52 23.03
CA THR A 252 -25.47 4.15 21.84
C THR A 252 -24.72 2.83 22.04
N ASP A 253 -24.35 2.21 20.91
CA ASP A 253 -23.51 1.03 20.95
C ASP A 253 -22.01 1.37 21.16
N LEU A 254 -21.66 2.67 21.20
CA LEU A 254 -20.31 3.14 21.50
C LEU A 254 -19.87 2.75 22.92
N TYR A 255 -20.81 2.70 23.85
CA TYR A 255 -20.60 2.26 25.23
C TYR A 255 -20.04 0.85 25.32
N ASN A 256 -20.40 -0.03 24.38
CA ASN A 256 -19.95 -1.42 24.36
C ASN A 256 -18.42 -1.56 24.18
N LEU A 257 -17.77 -0.59 23.53
CA LEU A 257 -16.31 -0.61 23.31
C LEU A 257 -15.53 -0.08 24.52
N SER A 258 -16.11 0.80 25.33
CA SER A 258 -15.45 1.38 26.51
C SER A 258 -15.68 0.59 27.80
N GLU A 259 -16.92 0.16 28.06
CA GLU A 259 -17.29 -0.50 29.32
C GLU A 259 -18.12 -1.76 29.14
N GLY A 260 -18.52 -2.11 27.90
CA GLY A 260 -19.35 -3.26 27.58
C GLY A 260 -18.59 -4.54 27.26
N LYS A 261 -19.29 -5.46 26.59
CA LYS A 261 -18.77 -6.81 26.23
C LYS A 261 -17.61 -6.81 25.25
N ASP A 262 -17.50 -5.78 24.40
CA ASP A 262 -16.48 -5.65 23.36
C ASP A 262 -15.36 -4.66 23.77
N LYS A 263 -15.20 -4.41 25.09
CA LYS A 263 -14.19 -3.46 25.62
C LYS A 263 -12.80 -3.75 25.07
N GLY A 264 -12.16 -2.70 24.52
CA GLY A 264 -10.80 -2.79 23.99
C GLY A 264 -10.29 -1.49 23.42
N SER A 265 -8.97 -1.38 23.32
CA SER A 265 -8.29 -0.24 22.68
C SER A 265 -8.73 -0.09 21.22
N ILE A 266 -9.01 1.14 20.81
CA ILE A 266 -9.33 1.47 19.43
C ILE A 266 -8.04 1.78 18.69
N ILE A 267 -7.72 0.93 17.72
CA ILE A 267 -6.45 0.99 17.00
C ILE A 267 -6.56 1.84 15.74
N ASN A 268 -7.73 1.86 15.10
CA ASN A 268 -7.95 2.66 13.89
C ASN A 268 -9.37 3.23 13.83
N LEU A 269 -9.49 4.39 13.21
CA LEU A 269 -10.74 5.12 12.99
C LEU A 269 -10.76 5.67 11.56
N THR A 270 -11.80 5.37 10.77
CA THR A 270 -12.01 5.97 9.45
C THR A 270 -13.45 6.44 9.29
N ILE A 271 -13.65 7.52 8.54
CA ILE A 271 -14.97 8.10 8.28
C ILE A 271 -15.31 7.92 6.80
N SER A 272 -16.55 7.57 6.50
CA SER A 272 -17.02 7.42 5.12
C SER A 272 -17.08 8.77 4.41
N PRO A 273 -16.84 8.83 3.08
CA PRO A 273 -16.89 10.09 2.31
C PRO A 273 -18.24 10.81 2.37
N ASN A 274 -19.34 10.06 2.52
CA ASN A 274 -20.68 10.64 2.70
C ASN A 274 -20.98 11.11 4.14
N GLY A 275 -20.03 10.97 5.08
CA GLY A 275 -20.15 11.37 6.47
C GLY A 275 -21.19 10.60 7.31
N LYS A 276 -21.92 9.65 6.72
CA LYS A 276 -23.00 8.95 7.43
C LYS A 276 -22.51 7.77 8.26
N LEU A 277 -21.34 7.22 7.94
CA LEU A 277 -20.77 6.06 8.59
C LEU A 277 -19.36 6.36 9.07
N PHE A 278 -18.93 5.68 10.12
CA PHE A 278 -17.53 5.58 10.48
C PHE A 278 -17.20 4.17 10.90
N SER A 279 -15.97 3.78 10.74
CA SER A 279 -15.51 2.45 11.14
C SER A 279 -14.43 2.54 12.20
N VAL A 280 -14.44 1.53 13.07
CA VAL A 280 -13.49 1.37 14.17
C VAL A 280 -12.92 -0.04 14.10
N PHE A 281 -11.61 -0.16 14.31
CA PHE A 281 -10.94 -1.44 14.49
C PHE A 281 -10.51 -1.61 15.95
N SER A 282 -11.08 -2.61 16.61
CA SER A 282 -10.79 -2.97 18.00
C SER A 282 -10.89 -4.47 18.18
N ASN A 283 -10.03 -5.09 19.01
CA ASN A 283 -10.05 -6.51 19.32
C ASN A 283 -10.13 -7.44 18.09
N PHE A 284 -9.42 -7.10 17.01
CA PHE A 284 -9.43 -7.84 15.72
C PHE A 284 -10.80 -7.94 15.05
N LYS A 285 -11.69 -7.01 15.37
CA LYS A 285 -13.00 -6.84 14.76
C LYS A 285 -13.15 -5.45 14.18
N TYR A 286 -13.84 -5.38 13.06
CA TYR A 286 -14.24 -4.13 12.47
C TYR A 286 -15.68 -3.84 12.83
N TYR A 287 -15.93 -2.65 13.37
CA TYR A 287 -17.25 -2.14 13.70
C TYR A 287 -17.55 -0.96 12.78
N ILE A 288 -18.71 -0.95 12.15
CA ILE A 288 -19.18 0.17 11.33
C ILE A 288 -20.41 0.74 11.98
N PHE A 289 -20.29 1.98 12.41
CA PHE A 289 -21.33 2.73 13.11
C PHE A 289 -22.04 3.71 12.20
N ASP A 290 -23.29 4.00 12.51
CA ASP A 290 -23.97 5.19 12.01
C ASP A 290 -23.46 6.42 12.77
N PHE A 291 -23.03 7.44 12.01
CA PHE A 291 -22.37 8.61 12.59
C PHE A 291 -23.31 9.41 13.52
N LEU A 292 -24.57 9.57 13.13
CA LEU A 292 -25.52 10.43 13.87
C LEU A 292 -26.15 9.76 15.08
N THR A 293 -26.32 8.43 15.02
CA THR A 293 -27.01 7.66 16.08
C THR A 293 -26.06 6.91 17.00
N GLY A 294 -24.79 6.75 16.61
CA GLY A 294 -23.80 5.96 17.36
C GLY A 294 -24.15 4.49 17.47
N LYS A 295 -25.03 3.95 16.60
CA LYS A 295 -25.42 2.52 16.60
C LYS A 295 -24.63 1.73 15.61
N ILE A 296 -24.33 0.47 15.94
CA ILE A 296 -23.63 -0.48 15.06
C ILE A 296 -24.56 -0.85 13.90
N LYS A 297 -24.09 -0.66 12.66
CA LYS A 297 -24.73 -1.17 11.45
C LYS A 297 -24.14 -2.51 11.00
N TYR A 298 -22.83 -2.66 11.09
CA TYR A 298 -22.14 -3.87 10.67
C TYR A 298 -21.03 -4.19 11.65
N LYS A 299 -20.89 -5.48 11.94
CA LYS A 299 -19.79 -6.04 12.74
C LYS A 299 -19.14 -7.14 11.93
N ILE A 300 -17.84 -7.02 11.64
CA ILE A 300 -17.08 -7.98 10.86
C ILE A 300 -16.02 -8.60 11.77
N ASP A 301 -16.10 -9.90 11.97
CA ASP A 301 -15.12 -10.67 12.73
C ASP A 301 -14.19 -11.37 11.74
N GLU A 302 -12.88 -11.12 11.86
CA GLU A 302 -11.85 -11.65 10.96
C GLU A 302 -10.87 -12.56 11.71
N ASN A 303 -11.34 -13.26 12.73
CA ASN A 303 -10.54 -14.26 13.43
C ASN A 303 -10.11 -15.39 12.48
N ILE A 304 -8.84 -15.73 12.55
CA ILE A 304 -8.23 -16.74 11.68
C ILE A 304 -8.91 -18.12 11.79
N GLU A 305 -9.47 -18.43 12.94
CA GLU A 305 -10.17 -19.70 13.22
C GLU A 305 -11.38 -19.95 12.29
N GLN A 306 -11.99 -18.88 11.78
CA GLN A 306 -13.14 -18.99 10.85
C GLN A 306 -12.77 -19.48 9.45
N TYR A 307 -11.50 -19.35 9.05
CA TYR A 307 -11.07 -19.69 7.70
C TYR A 307 -10.60 -21.12 7.54
N PHE A 308 -10.35 -21.80 8.62
CA PHE A 308 -9.60 -23.05 8.58
C PHE A 308 -10.12 -24.08 9.58
N PRO A 309 -11.23 -24.75 9.26
CA PRO A 309 -11.74 -25.82 10.10
C PRO A 309 -10.88 -27.10 10.07
N GLU A 310 -9.90 -27.21 9.14
CA GLU A 310 -9.05 -28.40 8.97
C GLU A 310 -7.55 -28.04 8.96
N ASN A 311 -6.73 -28.87 9.61
CA ASN A 311 -5.27 -28.74 9.71
C ASN A 311 -4.58 -28.87 8.34
N LYS A 312 -4.17 -27.74 7.75
CA LYS A 312 -3.30 -27.68 6.56
C LYS A 312 -1.97 -27.00 6.94
N PRO A 313 -0.82 -27.47 6.44
CA PRO A 313 0.51 -26.94 6.82
C PRO A 313 0.73 -25.45 6.47
N ASP A 314 0.07 -24.94 5.45
CA ASP A 314 0.11 -23.50 5.12
C ASP A 314 -0.62 -22.63 6.15
N LEU A 315 -1.46 -23.24 6.97
CA LEU A 315 -2.22 -22.61 8.01
C LEU A 315 -1.37 -22.27 9.24
N GLU A 316 -0.50 -23.17 9.64
CA GLU A 316 0.36 -22.97 10.82
C GLU A 316 1.20 -21.70 10.69
N LYS A 317 1.77 -21.45 9.51
CA LYS A 317 2.53 -20.23 9.22
C LYS A 317 1.66 -18.97 9.39
N LYS A 318 0.42 -18.99 8.91
CA LYS A 318 -0.51 -17.84 9.03
C LYS A 318 -0.96 -17.63 10.48
N ILE A 319 -1.19 -18.70 11.24
CA ILE A 319 -1.52 -18.61 12.67
C ILE A 319 -0.37 -17.99 13.47
N ILE A 320 0.88 -18.38 13.17
CA ILE A 320 2.06 -17.80 13.82
C ILE A 320 2.12 -16.29 13.54
N VAL A 321 1.94 -15.87 12.28
CA VAL A 321 1.94 -14.46 11.88
C VAL A 321 0.83 -13.68 12.57
N GLU A 322 -0.41 -14.22 12.64
CA GLU A 322 -1.52 -13.55 13.33
C GLU A 322 -1.28 -13.44 14.83
N ASN A 323 -0.68 -14.45 15.45
CA ASN A 323 -0.31 -14.40 16.87
C ASN A 323 0.80 -13.37 17.15
N GLU A 324 1.75 -13.20 16.23
CA GLU A 324 2.74 -12.12 16.33
C GLU A 324 2.08 -10.75 16.15
N ILE A 325 1.17 -10.60 15.18
CA ILE A 325 0.44 -9.35 14.98
C ILE A 325 -0.38 -9.00 16.23
N LYS A 326 -1.03 -9.99 16.88
CA LYS A 326 -1.77 -9.79 18.13
C LYS A 326 -0.90 -9.23 19.25
N LYS A 327 0.35 -9.66 19.35
CA LYS A 327 1.30 -9.17 20.37
C LYS A 327 1.80 -7.75 20.12
N PHE A 328 1.93 -7.34 18.86
CA PHE A 328 2.59 -6.10 18.48
C PHE A 328 1.69 -5.11 17.75
N ILE A 329 0.37 -5.29 17.80
CA ILE A 329 -0.61 -4.52 17.01
C ILE A 329 -0.52 -3.00 17.24
N GLU A 330 -0.13 -2.55 18.44
CA GLU A 330 0.04 -1.13 18.78
C GLU A 330 1.24 -0.48 18.08
N ILE A 331 2.24 -1.29 17.71
CA ILE A 331 3.48 -0.81 17.08
C ILE A 331 3.40 -0.93 15.56
N LEU A 332 2.62 -1.89 15.07
CA LEU A 332 2.45 -2.18 13.65
C LEU A 332 1.55 -1.17 12.95
N PRO A 333 1.59 -1.09 11.59
CA PRO A 333 0.60 -0.36 10.82
C PRO A 333 -0.81 -0.85 11.15
N SER A 334 -1.69 0.07 11.55
CA SER A 334 -3.03 -0.27 12.02
C SER A 334 -3.93 -0.77 10.88
N PRO A 335 -4.59 -1.94 11.03
CA PRO A 335 -5.62 -2.38 10.08
C PRO A 335 -6.76 -1.38 10.02
N ASN A 336 -7.21 -1.04 8.82
CA ASN A 336 -8.23 -0.03 8.58
C ASN A 336 -9.27 -0.49 7.55
N ILE A 337 -10.43 0.16 7.55
CA ILE A 337 -11.41 0.08 6.48
C ILE A 337 -11.23 1.28 5.54
N GLN A 338 -11.32 1.07 4.23
CA GLN A 338 -11.43 2.14 3.25
C GLN A 338 -12.79 2.06 2.57
N PHE A 339 -13.53 3.15 2.64
CA PHE A 339 -14.78 3.33 1.92
C PHE A 339 -14.51 3.84 0.51
N ASP A 340 -15.30 3.40 -0.46
CA ASP A 340 -15.34 4.02 -1.79
C ASP A 340 -16.03 5.40 -1.74
N GLU A 341 -15.89 6.22 -2.79
CA GLU A 341 -16.52 7.56 -2.87
C GLU A 341 -18.03 7.53 -2.68
N THR A 342 -18.69 6.44 -3.08
CA THR A 342 -20.15 6.27 -2.91
C THR A 342 -20.56 5.79 -1.52
N SER A 343 -19.57 5.31 -0.72
CA SER A 343 -19.78 4.68 0.58
C SER A 343 -20.67 3.43 0.56
N ASN A 344 -20.79 2.79 -0.62
CA ASN A 344 -21.52 1.53 -0.80
C ASN A 344 -20.60 0.30 -0.70
N TYR A 345 -19.31 0.48 -0.96
CA TYR A 345 -18.31 -0.58 -0.95
C TYR A 345 -17.22 -0.29 0.05
N ILE A 346 -16.69 -1.34 0.63
CA ILE A 346 -15.57 -1.26 1.58
C ILE A 346 -14.47 -2.22 1.21
N TYR A 347 -13.23 -1.76 1.40
CA TYR A 347 -12.04 -2.60 1.43
C TYR A 347 -11.54 -2.73 2.86
N TYR A 348 -11.12 -3.92 3.25
CA TYR A 348 -10.44 -4.13 4.50
C TYR A 348 -9.46 -5.32 4.44
N PRO A 349 -8.34 -5.26 5.15
CA PRO A 349 -7.38 -6.35 5.20
C PRO A 349 -7.88 -7.50 6.08
N SER A 350 -7.74 -8.72 5.58
CA SER A 350 -8.05 -9.97 6.26
C SER A 350 -6.84 -10.91 6.25
N PRO A 351 -6.85 -12.02 7.03
CA PRO A 351 -5.76 -13.01 7.03
C PRO A 351 -5.49 -13.67 5.67
N ILE A 352 -6.44 -13.61 4.74
CA ILE A 352 -6.33 -14.26 3.42
C ILE A 352 -6.09 -13.27 2.27
N GLY A 353 -6.05 -11.96 2.54
CA GLY A 353 -5.90 -10.91 1.54
C GLY A 353 -6.77 -9.69 1.86
N ILE A 354 -6.97 -8.80 0.90
CA ILE A 354 -7.82 -7.62 1.05
C ILE A 354 -9.20 -7.95 0.48
N LYS A 355 -10.23 -7.89 1.31
CA LYS A 355 -11.61 -8.17 0.90
C LYS A 355 -12.30 -6.90 0.42
N LEU A 356 -13.08 -7.04 -0.64
CA LEU A 356 -14.03 -6.04 -1.14
C LEU A 356 -15.46 -6.54 -0.90
N ILE A 357 -16.22 -5.79 -0.11
CA ILE A 357 -17.61 -6.11 0.25
C ILE A 357 -18.55 -4.97 -0.13
N GLU A 358 -19.74 -5.34 -0.63
CA GLU A 358 -20.88 -4.43 -0.80
C GLU A 358 -21.64 -4.31 0.52
N LEU A 359 -21.68 -3.11 1.11
CA LEU A 359 -22.28 -2.89 2.44
C LEU A 359 -23.76 -3.24 2.51
N LYS A 360 -24.55 -2.82 1.50
CA LYS A 360 -26.01 -3.00 1.52
C LYS A 360 -26.44 -4.47 1.53
N THR A 361 -25.75 -5.31 0.78
CA THR A 361 -26.06 -6.74 0.63
C THR A 361 -25.18 -7.64 1.49
N ASN A 362 -24.14 -7.07 2.12
CA ASN A 362 -23.09 -7.80 2.83
C ASN A 362 -22.44 -8.90 1.99
N LYS A 363 -22.38 -8.69 0.66
CA LYS A 363 -21.87 -9.67 -0.30
C LYS A 363 -20.39 -9.43 -0.55
N LEU A 364 -19.57 -10.48 -0.40
CA LEU A 364 -18.17 -10.48 -0.81
C LEU A 364 -18.10 -10.46 -2.35
N ILE A 365 -17.41 -9.46 -2.91
CA ILE A 365 -17.23 -9.30 -4.36
C ILE A 365 -15.95 -10.01 -4.81
N THR A 366 -14.81 -9.67 -4.18
CA THR A 366 -13.50 -10.24 -4.52
C THR A 366 -12.53 -10.17 -3.34
N ILE A 367 -11.43 -10.91 -3.45
CA ILE A 367 -10.31 -10.88 -2.51
C ILE A 367 -9.04 -10.57 -3.30
N LEU A 368 -8.48 -9.37 -3.09
CA LEU A 368 -7.24 -8.94 -3.71
C LEU A 368 -6.04 -9.52 -2.93
N GLY A 369 -4.98 -9.86 -3.65
CA GLY A 369 -3.74 -10.34 -3.03
C GLY A 369 -3.80 -11.73 -2.40
N LYS A 370 -4.89 -12.50 -2.57
CA LYS A 370 -5.02 -13.86 -2.02
C LYS A 370 -3.90 -14.80 -2.48
N LYS A 371 -3.46 -14.66 -3.74
CA LYS A 371 -2.41 -15.49 -4.35
C LYS A 371 -0.99 -14.98 -4.06
N GLU A 372 -0.84 -13.79 -3.47
CA GLU A 372 0.47 -13.20 -3.16
C GLU A 372 1.06 -13.73 -1.85
N ASN A 373 0.27 -14.42 -1.05
CA ASN A 373 0.67 -14.99 0.25
C ASN A 373 1.22 -13.95 1.26
N GLU A 374 0.84 -12.67 1.09
CA GLU A 374 1.24 -11.56 1.95
C GLU A 374 0.14 -11.23 2.97
N ARG A 375 0.54 -10.81 4.16
CA ARG A 375 -0.40 -10.31 5.18
C ARG A 375 -0.47 -8.80 5.12
N PHE A 376 -1.49 -8.29 4.45
CA PHE A 376 -1.76 -6.85 4.38
C PHE A 376 -2.34 -6.34 5.70
N LEU A 377 -1.91 -5.16 6.15
CA LEU A 377 -2.36 -4.53 7.39
C LEU A 377 -3.09 -3.23 7.10
N HIS A 378 -2.41 -2.26 6.51
CA HIS A 378 -2.96 -0.94 6.26
C HIS A 378 -3.18 -0.72 4.77
N ILE A 379 -4.31 -0.12 4.41
CA ILE A 379 -4.69 0.12 3.01
C ILE A 379 -5.09 1.58 2.79
N CYS A 380 -4.91 2.07 1.57
CA CYS A 380 -5.34 3.40 1.17
C CYS A 380 -5.93 3.36 -0.25
N LEU A 381 -7.16 3.80 -0.41
CA LEU A 381 -7.86 3.85 -1.69
C LEU A 381 -7.69 5.23 -2.34
N PHE A 382 -7.31 5.24 -3.61
CA PHE A 382 -7.24 6.45 -4.43
C PHE A 382 -8.21 6.32 -5.62
N GLN A 383 -9.20 7.20 -5.69
CA GLN A 383 -10.22 7.23 -6.75
C GLN A 383 -10.19 8.55 -7.55
N GLY A 384 -9.11 9.30 -7.50
CA GLY A 384 -8.93 10.54 -8.26
C GLY A 384 -8.91 10.34 -9.78
N LYS A 385 -9.09 11.44 -10.52
CA LYS A 385 -9.06 11.47 -11.99
C LYS A 385 -7.66 11.84 -12.46
N SER A 386 -7.02 11.00 -13.28
CA SER A 386 -5.72 11.31 -13.88
C SER A 386 -5.88 12.02 -15.24
N LEU A 387 -4.98 13.01 -15.52
CA LEU A 387 -4.93 13.67 -16.81
C LEU A 387 -4.13 12.80 -17.81
N LYS A 388 -4.69 12.57 -19.01
CA LYS A 388 -3.91 12.07 -20.15
C LYS A 388 -2.93 13.16 -20.58
N ASN A 389 -1.64 13.00 -20.31
CA ASN A 389 -0.64 13.81 -20.95
C ASN A 389 -0.50 13.33 -22.41
N ASN A 390 -0.98 14.12 -23.37
CA ASN A 390 -0.64 13.95 -24.77
C ASN A 390 0.84 14.34 -24.94
N SER A 391 1.76 13.46 -24.58
CA SER A 391 3.17 13.58 -24.93
C SER A 391 3.36 13.07 -26.36
N GLY A 392 3.11 13.97 -27.32
CA GLY A 392 3.35 13.68 -28.73
C GLY A 392 3.07 14.91 -29.58
N ILE A 393 4.16 15.59 -30.01
CA ILE A 393 4.23 16.58 -31.07
C ILE A 393 3.85 18.01 -30.65
N ILE A 394 4.88 18.79 -30.32
CA ILE A 394 4.88 20.27 -30.47
C ILE A 394 4.81 20.58 -31.96
N GLY A 395 3.64 21.00 -32.43
CA GLY A 395 3.41 21.47 -33.79
C GLY A 395 2.16 22.32 -33.82
N SER A 396 2.36 23.63 -33.91
CA SER A 396 1.46 24.70 -34.39
C SER A 396 0.03 24.75 -33.84
N GLY A 397 -0.20 25.82 -33.06
CA GLY A 397 -1.44 26.63 -33.05
C GLY A 397 -2.79 25.92 -33.11
N GLY A 398 -3.20 25.28 -32.00
CA GLY A 398 -4.55 24.75 -31.88
C GLY A 398 -5.01 24.81 -30.42
N LYS A 399 -6.23 25.32 -30.20
CA LYS A 399 -6.93 25.43 -28.91
C LYS A 399 -6.72 24.16 -28.07
N SER A 400 -6.27 24.30 -26.83
CA SER A 400 -6.11 23.23 -25.86
C SER A 400 -7.46 22.51 -25.66
N SER A 401 -7.63 21.37 -26.31
CA SER A 401 -8.68 20.42 -25.98
C SER A 401 -8.41 19.94 -24.55
N GLN A 402 -9.39 20.10 -23.67
CA GLN A 402 -9.38 19.49 -22.33
C GLN A 402 -9.06 18.00 -22.51
N GLY A 403 -7.88 17.57 -22.08
CA GLY A 403 -7.48 16.17 -22.15
C GLY A 403 -8.51 15.31 -21.40
N ASP A 404 -8.94 14.21 -22.02
CA ASP A 404 -9.88 13.27 -21.43
C ASP A 404 -9.38 12.81 -20.06
N LYS A 405 -10.13 13.12 -19.01
CA LYS A 405 -9.87 12.63 -17.65
C LYS A 405 -10.23 11.15 -17.60
N VAL A 406 -9.24 10.32 -17.44
CA VAL A 406 -9.43 8.87 -17.26
C VAL A 406 -9.44 8.54 -15.78
N ILE A 407 -10.44 7.79 -15.35
CA ILE A 407 -10.54 7.26 -13.99
C ILE A 407 -9.65 6.03 -13.92
N ASP A 408 -8.60 6.08 -13.11
CA ASP A 408 -7.69 4.96 -12.83
C ASP A 408 -7.58 4.78 -11.31
N PRO A 409 -8.52 4.02 -10.73
CA PRO A 409 -8.56 3.78 -9.30
C PRO A 409 -7.39 2.88 -8.88
N LEU A 410 -6.75 3.21 -7.78
CA LEU A 410 -5.63 2.45 -7.21
C LEU A 410 -5.90 2.15 -5.74
N LEU A 411 -5.56 0.93 -5.33
CA LEU A 411 -5.50 0.56 -3.92
C LEU A 411 -4.05 0.31 -3.55
N PHE A 412 -3.60 1.01 -2.53
CA PHE A 412 -2.29 0.83 -1.94
C PHE A 412 -2.40 -0.01 -0.68
N ALA A 413 -1.44 -0.90 -0.44
CA ALA A 413 -1.45 -1.76 0.72
C ALA A 413 -0.05 -1.90 1.34
N ILE A 414 0.01 -1.86 2.66
CA ILE A 414 1.20 -2.14 3.46
C ILE A 414 1.08 -3.57 4.00
N SER A 415 2.14 -4.37 3.86
CA SER A 415 2.19 -5.74 4.36
C SER A 415 3.03 -5.84 5.63
N TYR A 416 2.74 -6.84 6.46
CA TYR A 416 3.42 -7.14 7.70
C TYR A 416 4.92 -7.40 7.48
N LYS A 417 5.77 -6.70 8.24
CA LYS A 417 7.24 -6.80 8.19
C LYS A 417 7.85 -6.67 6.78
N LYS A 418 7.26 -5.85 5.91
CA LYS A 418 7.80 -5.55 4.59
C LYS A 418 8.17 -4.07 4.48
N ILE A 419 9.29 -3.81 3.80
CA ILE A 419 9.76 -2.46 3.49
C ILE A 419 9.13 -1.92 2.20
N ARG A 420 8.13 -2.62 1.64
CA ARG A 420 7.44 -2.31 0.41
C ARG A 420 5.97 -2.06 0.66
N PHE A 421 5.39 -1.15 -0.11
CA PHE A 421 3.95 -1.07 -0.29
C PHE A 421 3.57 -1.52 -1.70
N PHE A 422 2.38 -2.07 -1.80
CA PHE A 422 1.88 -2.76 -2.97
C PHE A 422 0.74 -1.95 -3.60
N LEU A 423 0.69 -1.93 -4.93
CA LEU A 423 -0.29 -1.19 -5.71
C LEU A 423 -1.17 -2.18 -6.46
N PHE A 424 -2.48 -2.13 -6.20
CA PHE A 424 -3.50 -2.88 -6.94
C PHE A 424 -4.25 -1.92 -7.86
N SER A 425 -4.49 -2.34 -9.10
CA SER A 425 -5.22 -1.57 -10.11
C SER A 425 -6.52 -2.25 -10.51
N LYS A 426 -7.25 -1.63 -11.42
CA LYS A 426 -8.45 -2.20 -12.01
C LYS A 426 -8.15 -3.44 -12.86
N ASN A 427 -7.11 -3.37 -13.68
CA ASN A 427 -6.80 -4.40 -14.66
C ASN A 427 -5.86 -5.45 -14.08
N GLU A 428 -6.12 -6.71 -14.37
CA GLU A 428 -5.19 -7.79 -14.07
C GLU A 428 -3.94 -7.71 -14.94
N ILE A 429 -2.82 -8.11 -14.38
CA ILE A 429 -1.55 -8.16 -15.08
C ILE A 429 -1.48 -9.47 -15.88
N LYS A 430 -1.02 -9.38 -17.12
CA LYS A 430 -0.66 -10.56 -17.92
C LYS A 430 0.50 -11.29 -17.26
N GLU A 431 0.54 -12.61 -17.41
CA GLU A 431 1.57 -13.44 -16.76
C GLU A 431 3.00 -13.01 -17.12
N ASP A 432 3.23 -12.58 -18.35
CA ASP A 432 4.51 -12.09 -18.83
C ASP A 432 4.97 -10.77 -18.15
N GLU A 433 4.04 -10.02 -17.57
CA GLU A 433 4.32 -8.74 -16.89
C GLU A 433 4.53 -8.91 -15.38
N LYS A 434 4.24 -10.08 -14.81
CA LYS A 434 4.42 -10.34 -13.36
C LYS A 434 5.87 -10.14 -12.90
N LEU A 435 6.84 -10.35 -13.79
CA LEU A 435 8.26 -10.15 -13.51
C LEU A 435 8.68 -8.68 -13.42
N LYS A 436 7.85 -7.75 -13.96
CA LYS A 436 8.13 -6.31 -13.99
C LYS A 436 7.44 -5.54 -12.87
N ARG A 437 6.87 -6.22 -11.88
CA ARG A 437 6.08 -5.60 -10.81
C ARG A 437 6.90 -4.80 -9.81
N ASP A 438 8.17 -5.12 -9.65
CA ASP A 438 9.06 -4.44 -8.71
C ASP A 438 9.85 -3.34 -9.41
N ILE A 439 9.75 -2.13 -8.93
CA ILE A 439 10.32 -0.93 -9.57
C ILE A 439 11.86 -1.00 -9.71
N ILE A 440 12.53 -1.70 -8.79
CA ILE A 440 14.00 -1.89 -8.82
C ILE A 440 14.41 -2.78 -10.00
N ASN A 441 13.50 -3.64 -10.46
CA ASN A 441 13.73 -4.59 -11.56
C ASN A 441 13.12 -4.11 -12.89
N GLU A 442 12.49 -2.93 -12.92
CA GLU A 442 12.03 -2.34 -14.18
C GLU A 442 13.26 -1.93 -15.02
N LYS A 443 13.46 -2.60 -16.12
CA LYS A 443 14.36 -2.10 -17.17
C LYS A 443 13.80 -0.79 -17.72
N ILE A 444 14.59 0.26 -17.78
CA ILE A 444 14.26 1.45 -18.57
C ILE A 444 14.17 0.97 -20.01
N ILE A 445 12.95 0.87 -20.53
CA ILE A 445 12.73 0.50 -21.93
C ILE A 445 13.07 1.76 -22.76
N GLU A 446 14.32 1.88 -23.16
CA GLU A 446 14.65 2.69 -24.32
C GLU A 446 13.94 2.07 -25.52
N LYS A 447 13.12 2.87 -26.22
CA LYS A 447 12.43 2.45 -27.44
C LYS A 447 13.48 2.20 -28.53
N VAL A 448 14.02 0.99 -28.56
CA VAL A 448 14.81 0.51 -29.70
C VAL A 448 13.81 0.10 -30.79
N LYS A 449 13.82 0.85 -31.89
CA LYS A 449 13.12 0.46 -33.12
C LYS A 449 13.70 -0.86 -33.61
N ASN A 450 12.94 -1.93 -33.49
CA ASN A 450 13.32 -3.24 -34.03
C ASN A 450 13.20 -3.23 -35.56
N ASN A 451 14.33 -3.30 -36.24
CA ASN A 451 14.43 -3.89 -37.55
C ASN A 451 14.92 -5.34 -37.35
N ILE A 452 14.02 -6.29 -37.38
CA ILE A 452 14.32 -7.70 -37.34
C ILE A 452 14.19 -8.26 -38.74
N ASN A 453 15.30 -8.75 -39.28
CA ASN A 453 15.29 -9.66 -40.42
C ASN A 453 15.02 -11.08 -39.96
N PRO A 454 14.08 -11.82 -40.59
CA PRO A 454 13.74 -13.17 -40.17
C PRO A 454 14.52 -14.18 -41.03
N ASN A 455 15.61 -14.70 -40.52
CA ASN A 455 16.11 -16.01 -40.96
C ASN A 455 17.40 -16.37 -40.19
N GLU A 456 17.22 -17.21 -39.17
CA GLU A 456 18.17 -18.27 -38.80
C GLU A 456 17.62 -19.05 -37.60
N LYS A 457 17.07 -20.23 -37.88
CA LYS A 457 16.65 -21.22 -36.88
C LYS A 457 17.83 -22.12 -36.53
N THR A 458 18.48 -21.82 -35.39
CA THR A 458 19.26 -22.84 -34.68
C THR A 458 18.48 -23.22 -33.41
N GLN A 459 18.18 -24.49 -33.24
CA GLN A 459 17.51 -25.06 -32.09
C GLN A 459 18.40 -24.88 -30.84
N LYS A 460 18.23 -23.81 -30.07
CA LYS A 460 18.83 -23.65 -28.74
C LYS A 460 17.99 -24.38 -27.70
N LYS A 461 18.62 -25.26 -26.91
CA LYS A 461 18.05 -25.84 -25.69
C LYS A 461 17.43 -24.74 -24.84
N LYS A 462 16.15 -24.80 -24.60
CA LYS A 462 15.42 -23.80 -23.78
C LYS A 462 15.77 -24.01 -22.30
N LEU A 463 16.73 -23.25 -21.78
CA LEU A 463 17.07 -23.25 -20.35
C LEU A 463 15.98 -22.50 -19.55
N ALA A 464 15.81 -22.85 -18.30
CA ALA A 464 14.87 -22.16 -17.40
C ALA A 464 15.29 -20.71 -17.16
N ASN A 465 14.33 -19.81 -17.07
CA ASN A 465 14.58 -18.37 -16.97
C ASN A 465 14.61 -17.85 -15.52
N GLN A 466 14.26 -18.69 -14.54
CA GLN A 466 14.13 -18.27 -13.14
C GLN A 466 14.59 -19.35 -12.18
N ALA A 467 15.08 -18.89 -11.01
CA ALA A 467 15.40 -19.75 -9.88
C ALA A 467 14.91 -19.12 -8.56
N ILE A 468 14.60 -19.96 -7.60
CA ILE A 468 14.21 -19.54 -6.23
C ILE A 468 15.24 -20.15 -5.27
N LEU A 469 15.91 -19.28 -4.50
CA LEU A 469 16.75 -19.68 -3.38
C LEU A 469 15.88 -19.72 -2.12
N GLU A 470 15.62 -20.91 -1.59
CA GLU A 470 14.90 -21.07 -0.32
C GLU A 470 15.90 -20.94 0.83
N THR A 471 15.86 -19.84 1.57
CA THR A 471 16.80 -19.59 2.68
C THR A 471 16.12 -19.64 4.03
N SER A 472 16.92 -19.73 5.10
CA SER A 472 16.41 -19.69 6.48
C SER A 472 15.77 -18.35 6.87
N LEU A 473 15.96 -17.28 6.07
CA LEU A 473 15.40 -15.95 6.31
C LEU A 473 14.31 -15.55 5.29
N GLY A 474 13.99 -16.44 4.34
CA GLY A 474 12.97 -16.22 3.31
C GLY A 474 13.49 -16.59 1.91
N ASP A 475 12.61 -16.47 0.93
CA ASP A 475 12.89 -16.85 -0.46
C ASP A 475 13.49 -15.68 -1.24
N ILE A 476 14.50 -15.97 -2.09
CA ILE A 476 15.11 -15.02 -3.02
C ILE A 476 14.84 -15.53 -4.43
N HIS A 477 14.14 -14.75 -5.24
CA HIS A 477 13.82 -15.10 -6.62
C HIS A 477 14.80 -14.42 -7.58
N ILE A 478 15.43 -15.21 -8.44
CA ILE A 478 16.45 -14.77 -9.38
C ILE A 478 15.95 -14.97 -10.81
N LYS A 479 16.08 -13.94 -11.63
CA LYS A 479 15.99 -14.02 -13.08
C LYS A 479 17.35 -14.40 -13.63
N LEU A 480 17.40 -15.41 -14.48
CA LEU A 480 18.64 -15.91 -15.12
C LEU A 480 18.78 -15.34 -16.54
N TYR A 481 20.00 -15.01 -16.93
CA TYR A 481 20.35 -14.41 -18.21
C TYR A 481 20.83 -15.46 -19.20
N ASN A 482 19.90 -16.29 -19.66
CA ASN A 482 20.19 -17.45 -20.53
C ASN A 482 20.78 -17.11 -21.91
N GLU A 483 20.42 -15.91 -22.43
CA GLU A 483 20.89 -15.47 -23.76
C GLU A 483 22.26 -14.83 -23.68
N GLU A 484 22.54 -14.15 -22.58
CA GLU A 484 23.77 -13.41 -22.35
C GLU A 484 24.89 -14.26 -21.79
N CYS A 485 24.57 -15.25 -20.90
CA CYS A 485 25.54 -16.09 -20.21
C CYS A 485 25.07 -17.55 -20.18
N PRO A 486 24.92 -18.23 -21.36
CA PRO A 486 24.29 -19.55 -21.46
C PRO A 486 25.05 -20.64 -20.70
N LYS A 487 26.37 -20.63 -20.71
CA LYS A 487 27.21 -21.66 -20.05
C LYS A 487 27.16 -21.49 -18.52
N THR A 488 27.24 -20.26 -18.03
CA THR A 488 27.14 -19.96 -16.59
C THR A 488 25.76 -20.32 -16.03
N VAL A 489 24.71 -20.03 -16.78
CA VAL A 489 23.34 -20.41 -16.39
C VAL A 489 23.15 -21.92 -16.47
N GLU A 490 23.70 -22.62 -17.46
CA GLU A 490 23.67 -24.10 -17.54
C GLU A 490 24.39 -24.72 -16.33
N ASN A 491 25.56 -24.20 -15.95
CA ASN A 491 26.28 -24.60 -14.73
C ASN A 491 25.40 -24.44 -13.47
N PHE A 492 24.84 -23.26 -13.25
CA PHE A 492 24.02 -22.98 -12.08
C PHE A 492 22.76 -23.87 -12.01
N ILE A 493 22.03 -24.02 -13.12
CA ILE A 493 20.83 -24.86 -13.20
C ILE A 493 21.19 -26.33 -13.01
N GLY A 494 22.29 -26.79 -13.61
CA GLY A 494 22.75 -28.16 -13.50
C GLY A 494 23.14 -28.54 -12.08
N LEU A 495 23.89 -27.69 -11.40
CA LEU A 495 24.26 -27.87 -9.99
C LEU A 495 23.02 -27.84 -9.07
N ALA A 496 22.08 -26.90 -9.30
CA ALA A 496 20.82 -26.83 -8.57
C ALA A 496 19.99 -28.11 -8.71
N LYS A 497 19.88 -28.67 -9.94
CA LYS A 497 19.15 -29.92 -10.18
C LYS A 497 19.84 -31.15 -9.56
N LYS A 498 21.14 -31.11 -9.36
CA LYS A 498 21.91 -32.16 -8.66
C LYS A 498 21.78 -32.05 -7.13
N GLY A 499 21.11 -31.01 -6.59
CA GLY A 499 21.04 -30.75 -5.15
C GLY A 499 22.37 -30.23 -4.56
N TYR A 500 23.29 -29.76 -5.40
CA TYR A 500 24.61 -29.31 -4.97
C TYR A 500 24.58 -28.12 -4.00
N TYR A 501 23.53 -27.30 -4.10
CA TYR A 501 23.30 -26.14 -3.24
C TYR A 501 22.41 -26.43 -2.03
N ASP A 502 22.06 -27.70 -1.80
CA ASP A 502 21.14 -28.03 -0.71
C ASP A 502 21.85 -27.95 0.65
N ASN A 503 21.24 -27.20 1.59
CA ASN A 503 21.72 -27.00 2.97
C ASN A 503 23.12 -26.35 3.11
N ILE A 504 23.59 -25.60 2.12
CA ILE A 504 24.82 -24.80 2.23
C ILE A 504 24.55 -23.47 2.97
N ILE A 505 25.60 -22.77 3.35
CA ILE A 505 25.51 -21.51 4.10
C ILE A 505 25.98 -20.31 3.26
N PHE A 506 25.52 -19.13 3.64
CA PHE A 506 26.17 -17.87 3.24
C PHE A 506 27.41 -17.69 4.11
N HIS A 507 28.56 -18.06 3.57
CA HIS A 507 29.83 -18.12 4.32
C HIS A 507 30.57 -16.80 4.38
N ARG A 508 30.19 -15.81 3.54
CA ARG A 508 30.78 -14.46 3.55
C ARG A 508 29.71 -13.42 3.26
N VAL A 509 29.61 -12.43 4.15
CA VAL A 509 28.62 -11.34 4.08
C VAL A 509 29.30 -10.03 4.41
N ILE A 510 29.34 -9.11 3.48
CA ILE A 510 29.94 -7.79 3.66
C ILE A 510 28.86 -6.74 3.45
N LYS A 511 28.64 -5.95 4.48
CA LYS A 511 27.66 -4.86 4.47
C LYS A 511 28.05 -3.79 3.45
N ASP A 512 27.04 -3.25 2.75
CA ASP A 512 27.18 -2.26 1.66
C ASP A 512 28.06 -2.79 0.49
N PHE A 513 28.06 -4.13 0.29
CA PHE A 513 28.80 -4.75 -0.81
C PHE A 513 28.06 -5.98 -1.37
N MET A 514 28.15 -7.16 -0.70
CA MET A 514 27.59 -8.39 -1.23
C MET A 514 27.35 -9.47 -0.18
N ILE A 515 26.55 -10.49 -0.54
CA ILE A 515 26.38 -11.74 0.20
C ILE A 515 26.81 -12.90 -0.68
N GLN A 516 27.66 -13.81 -0.20
CA GLN A 516 28.28 -14.90 -0.97
C GLN A 516 27.95 -16.26 -0.41
N THR A 517 27.66 -17.20 -1.32
CA THR A 517 27.31 -18.59 -1.03
C THR A 517 27.79 -19.52 -2.17
N GLY A 518 27.33 -20.76 -2.21
CA GLY A 518 27.65 -21.70 -3.29
C GLY A 518 28.85 -22.62 -2.99
N ASP A 519 29.42 -22.55 -1.77
CA ASP A 519 30.47 -23.45 -1.32
C ASP A 519 29.90 -24.56 -0.41
N PRO A 520 29.98 -25.83 -0.81
CA PRO A 520 29.57 -26.95 0.03
C PRO A 520 30.35 -27.09 1.33
N LYS A 521 31.60 -26.65 1.36
CA LYS A 521 32.45 -26.66 2.58
C LYS A 521 32.13 -25.52 3.53
N GLY A 522 31.46 -24.44 3.08
CA GLY A 522 31.07 -23.29 3.87
C GLY A 522 32.23 -22.47 4.45
N ASN A 523 33.41 -22.55 3.83
CA ASN A 523 34.63 -21.82 4.26
C ASN A 523 35.26 -20.97 3.14
N GLY A 524 34.65 -20.92 1.97
CA GLY A 524 35.13 -20.18 0.80
C GLY A 524 36.16 -20.87 -0.07
N THR A 525 36.61 -22.11 0.28
CA THR A 525 37.68 -22.82 -0.44
C THR A 525 37.17 -23.93 -1.33
N GLY A 526 35.89 -24.23 -1.33
CA GLY A 526 35.27 -25.31 -2.08
C GLY A 526 34.48 -24.81 -3.29
N GLY A 527 33.95 -25.76 -4.04
CA GLY A 527 33.06 -25.54 -5.15
C GLY A 527 33.62 -25.85 -6.52
N GLU A 528 32.95 -26.74 -7.23
CA GLU A 528 33.30 -27.15 -8.57
C GLU A 528 32.18 -26.85 -9.55
N SER A 529 32.52 -26.74 -10.85
CA SER A 529 31.50 -26.57 -11.89
C SER A 529 30.71 -27.86 -12.15
N LEU A 530 29.64 -27.76 -12.91
CA LEU A 530 28.82 -28.90 -13.35
C LEU A 530 29.66 -29.97 -14.10
N TRP A 531 30.71 -29.54 -14.76
CA TRP A 531 31.60 -30.37 -15.59
C TRP A 531 32.84 -30.84 -14.85
N GLY A 532 33.01 -30.45 -13.57
CA GLY A 532 34.23 -30.63 -12.79
C GLY A 532 35.26 -29.52 -13.05
N GLY A 533 36.02 -29.15 -12.00
CA GLY A 533 36.97 -28.05 -12.07
C GLY A 533 36.35 -26.67 -12.29
N THR A 534 37.04 -25.82 -13.03
CA THR A 534 36.64 -24.44 -13.32
C THR A 534 36.22 -24.25 -14.78
N PHE A 535 35.51 -23.13 -15.08
CA PHE A 535 35.11 -22.77 -16.43
C PHE A 535 35.34 -21.28 -16.71
N GLU A 536 35.31 -20.89 -17.98
CA GLU A 536 35.62 -19.57 -18.47
C GLU A 536 34.56 -18.53 -18.12
N ASP A 537 34.97 -17.26 -18.13
CA ASP A 537 34.10 -16.09 -17.92
C ASP A 537 33.21 -15.82 -19.14
N GLU A 538 31.97 -15.37 -18.90
CA GLU A 538 31.03 -14.92 -19.92
C GLU A 538 30.66 -13.45 -19.65
N PHE A 539 31.48 -12.53 -20.14
CA PHE A 539 31.20 -11.09 -19.98
C PHE A 539 30.29 -10.59 -21.09
N ASN A 540 29.34 -9.76 -20.72
CA ASN A 540 28.43 -9.11 -21.66
C ASN A 540 28.32 -7.61 -21.31
N GLU A 541 28.57 -6.73 -22.28
CA GLU A 541 28.56 -5.28 -22.12
C GLU A 541 27.20 -4.74 -21.62
N LYS A 542 26.12 -5.50 -21.82
CA LYS A 542 24.77 -5.13 -21.37
C LYS A 542 24.51 -5.44 -19.89
N LEU A 543 25.40 -6.19 -19.25
CA LEU A 543 25.27 -6.64 -17.87
C LEU A 543 26.32 -5.94 -17.01
N SER A 544 25.87 -5.32 -15.94
CA SER A 544 26.74 -4.68 -14.95
C SER A 544 26.35 -5.09 -13.54
N HIS A 545 27.26 -4.89 -12.59
CA HIS A 545 27.03 -5.15 -11.17
C HIS A 545 26.22 -4.01 -10.54
N ASP A 546 24.94 -3.94 -10.89
CA ASP A 546 23.98 -3.10 -10.19
C ASP A 546 23.59 -3.72 -8.84
N SER A 547 22.79 -3.03 -8.03
CA SER A 547 22.23 -3.62 -6.82
C SER A 547 21.42 -4.86 -7.14
N PHE A 548 21.63 -5.92 -6.35
CA PHE A 548 20.95 -7.23 -6.46
C PHE A 548 21.29 -8.02 -7.72
N SER A 549 22.42 -7.74 -8.38
CA SER A 549 22.98 -8.60 -9.42
C SER A 549 23.52 -9.89 -8.82
N VAL A 550 23.35 -10.99 -9.54
CA VAL A 550 23.87 -12.32 -9.17
C VAL A 550 25.04 -12.64 -10.07
N SER A 551 26.21 -12.87 -9.47
CA SER A 551 27.48 -13.03 -10.20
C SER A 551 28.29 -14.21 -9.69
N MET A 552 29.11 -14.80 -10.56
CA MET A 552 30.04 -15.87 -10.18
C MET A 552 31.20 -15.29 -9.35
N ALA A 553 31.50 -15.97 -8.26
CA ALA A 553 32.75 -15.76 -7.54
C ALA A 553 33.86 -16.54 -8.24
N ASN A 554 35.05 -15.94 -8.37
CA ASN A 554 36.23 -16.55 -8.99
C ASN A 554 37.50 -16.14 -8.23
N CYS A 555 38.61 -16.83 -8.51
CA CYS A 555 39.95 -16.57 -7.99
C CYS A 555 40.89 -15.97 -9.07
N GLY A 556 40.35 -15.32 -10.07
CA GLY A 556 41.01 -14.75 -11.22
C GLY A 556 40.29 -15.13 -12.53
N PRO A 557 40.80 -14.68 -13.70
CA PRO A 557 40.16 -14.92 -14.96
C PRO A 557 39.92 -16.42 -15.26
N ASN A 558 38.71 -16.76 -15.72
CA ASN A 558 38.32 -18.11 -16.12
C ASN A 558 38.42 -19.17 -15.01
N THR A 559 38.15 -18.80 -13.76
CA THR A 559 38.17 -19.73 -12.62
C THR A 559 36.81 -19.88 -11.95
N ASN A 560 35.71 -19.75 -12.69
CA ASN A 560 34.36 -19.92 -12.18
C ASN A 560 34.09 -21.37 -11.75
N GLY A 561 33.48 -21.56 -10.60
CA GLY A 561 33.08 -22.86 -10.06
C GLY A 561 31.59 -22.93 -9.73
N SER A 562 31.26 -23.20 -8.46
CA SER A 562 29.89 -23.19 -7.97
C SER A 562 29.56 -21.95 -7.14
N GLN A 563 30.56 -21.25 -6.59
CA GLN A 563 30.33 -20.10 -5.72
C GLN A 563 29.76 -18.90 -6.49
N PHE A 564 28.79 -18.24 -5.89
CA PHE A 564 28.19 -17.03 -6.43
C PHE A 564 27.87 -16.03 -5.33
N PHE A 565 27.72 -14.77 -5.70
CA PHE A 565 27.37 -13.71 -4.77
C PHE A 565 26.23 -12.84 -5.33
N ILE A 566 25.55 -12.16 -4.43
CA ILE A 566 24.49 -11.18 -4.74
C ILE A 566 24.96 -9.84 -4.23
N THR A 567 25.07 -8.84 -5.11
CA THR A 567 25.44 -7.47 -4.74
C THR A 567 24.29 -6.78 -4.01
N THR A 568 24.58 -6.00 -3.00
CA THR A 568 23.58 -5.21 -2.26
C THR A 568 23.55 -3.75 -2.70
N VAL A 569 24.66 -3.28 -3.25
CA VAL A 569 24.84 -1.94 -3.83
C VAL A 569 25.43 -2.06 -5.25
N PRO A 570 25.43 -0.98 -6.06
CA PRO A 570 26.12 -0.99 -7.36
C PRO A 570 27.64 -1.14 -7.17
N CYS A 571 28.23 -2.14 -7.82
CA CYS A 571 29.64 -2.52 -7.71
C CYS A 571 30.33 -2.55 -9.07
N LYS A 572 30.31 -1.43 -9.80
CA LYS A 572 30.82 -1.35 -11.18
C LYS A 572 32.28 -1.72 -11.34
N TRP A 573 33.09 -1.68 -10.28
CA TRP A 573 34.51 -2.10 -10.28
C TRP A 573 34.70 -3.60 -10.47
N LEU A 574 33.62 -4.38 -10.38
CA LEU A 574 33.59 -5.83 -10.66
C LEU A 574 33.24 -6.15 -12.13
N ASP A 575 32.79 -5.15 -12.89
CA ASP A 575 32.45 -5.32 -14.31
C ASP A 575 33.70 -5.76 -15.09
N GLY A 576 33.54 -6.77 -15.98
CA GLY A 576 34.64 -7.37 -16.70
C GLY A 576 35.60 -8.25 -15.86
N LYS A 577 35.29 -8.51 -14.57
CA LYS A 577 36.06 -9.39 -13.69
C LYS A 577 35.24 -10.59 -13.20
N HIS A 578 33.97 -10.42 -13.00
CA HIS A 578 33.03 -11.46 -12.56
C HIS A 578 31.84 -11.55 -13.51
N THR A 579 31.41 -12.77 -13.84
CA THR A 579 30.30 -13.01 -14.75
C THR A 579 28.99 -12.75 -14.07
N VAL A 580 28.24 -11.73 -14.53
CA VAL A 580 26.87 -11.46 -14.09
C VAL A 580 25.91 -12.37 -14.86
N PHE A 581 25.29 -13.34 -14.19
CA PHE A 581 24.41 -14.32 -14.85
C PHE A 581 22.94 -14.24 -14.42
N GLY A 582 22.61 -13.34 -13.50
CA GLY A 582 21.24 -13.15 -13.04
C GLY A 582 21.02 -11.89 -12.26
N LYS A 583 19.77 -11.68 -11.85
CA LYS A 583 19.36 -10.57 -10.99
C LYS A 583 18.21 -11.00 -10.09
N VAL A 584 18.26 -10.59 -8.82
CA VAL A 584 17.17 -10.79 -7.89
C VAL A 584 16.03 -9.85 -8.28
N PHE A 585 14.82 -10.37 -8.41
CA PHE A 585 13.62 -9.61 -8.75
C PHE A 585 12.54 -9.67 -7.67
N ARG A 586 12.67 -10.58 -6.70
CA ARG A 586 11.81 -10.68 -5.51
C ARG A 586 12.64 -11.24 -4.35
N GLY A 587 12.35 -10.81 -3.12
CA GLY A 587 13.11 -11.21 -1.94
C GLY A 587 14.36 -10.36 -1.69
N MET A 588 14.38 -9.10 -2.19
CA MET A 588 15.47 -8.16 -1.88
C MET A 588 15.55 -7.87 -0.38
N GLU A 589 14.42 -7.85 0.30
CA GLU A 589 14.34 -7.73 1.74
C GLU A 589 15.05 -8.89 2.45
N THR A 590 14.98 -10.11 1.91
CA THR A 590 15.73 -11.26 2.42
C THR A 590 17.22 -11.06 2.23
N VAL A 591 17.65 -10.57 1.05
CA VAL A 591 19.07 -10.24 0.78
C VAL A 591 19.57 -9.20 1.78
N GLN A 592 18.78 -8.14 2.03
CA GLN A 592 19.13 -7.09 3.00
C GLN A 592 19.12 -7.59 4.46
N CYS A 593 18.21 -8.53 4.80
CA CYS A 593 18.23 -9.17 6.12
C CYS A 593 19.52 -9.97 6.31
N ILE A 594 19.97 -10.70 5.29
CA ILE A 594 21.24 -11.45 5.33
C ILE A 594 22.41 -10.47 5.43
N GLU A 595 22.43 -9.41 4.64
CA GLU A 595 23.47 -8.37 4.65
C GLU A 595 23.66 -7.73 6.02
N ASN A 596 22.57 -7.50 6.76
CA ASN A 596 22.60 -6.85 8.07
C ASN A 596 22.90 -7.80 9.25
N MET A 597 23.21 -9.07 8.97
CA MET A 597 23.61 -10.02 10.00
C MET A 597 24.96 -9.61 10.60
N LYS A 598 25.11 -9.85 11.90
CA LYS A 598 26.40 -9.65 12.57
C LYS A 598 27.38 -10.71 12.12
N CYS A 599 28.52 -10.28 11.63
CA CYS A 599 29.58 -11.15 11.13
C CYS A 599 30.81 -11.14 12.04
N ASP A 600 31.62 -12.18 11.95
CA ASP A 600 32.91 -12.29 12.59
C ASP A 600 34.00 -11.49 11.83
N LYS A 601 35.27 -11.60 12.27
CA LYS A 601 36.41 -10.91 11.65
C LYS A 601 36.72 -11.38 10.22
N ASN A 602 36.14 -12.51 9.78
CA ASN A 602 36.32 -13.09 8.48
C ASN A 602 35.06 -12.89 7.59
N ASP A 603 34.20 -11.95 7.94
CA ASP A 603 32.95 -11.65 7.24
C ASP A 603 31.92 -12.80 7.28
N LYS A 604 32.07 -13.81 8.14
CA LYS A 604 31.13 -14.91 8.29
C LYS A 604 30.06 -14.53 9.33
N PRO A 605 28.75 -14.73 9.02
CA PRO A 605 27.68 -14.51 9.99
C PRO A 605 27.86 -15.36 11.25
N TYR A 606 27.69 -14.79 12.46
CA TYR A 606 27.72 -15.55 13.72
C TYR A 606 26.62 -16.61 13.79
N ASN A 607 25.45 -16.32 13.22
CA ASN A 607 24.39 -17.29 13.06
C ASN A 607 24.37 -17.74 11.60
N ASP A 608 24.56 -19.02 11.33
CA ASP A 608 24.58 -19.55 9.98
C ASP A 608 23.26 -19.29 9.27
N VAL A 609 23.31 -18.56 8.17
CA VAL A 609 22.19 -18.40 7.24
C VAL A 609 22.26 -19.51 6.22
N LYS A 610 21.28 -20.41 6.23
CA LYS A 610 21.25 -21.59 5.37
C LYS A 610 20.48 -21.31 4.08
N LEU A 611 21.02 -21.78 2.97
CA LEU A 611 20.35 -22.00 1.70
C LEU A 611 19.84 -23.44 1.69
N TYR A 612 18.55 -23.64 1.92
CA TYR A 612 17.99 -24.99 2.01
C TYR A 612 17.95 -25.68 0.66
N LYS A 613 17.56 -24.95 -0.39
CA LYS A 613 17.43 -25.50 -1.72
C LYS A 613 17.38 -24.40 -2.78
N VAL A 614 17.81 -24.75 -4.01
CA VAL A 614 17.60 -23.94 -5.21
C VAL A 614 16.54 -24.59 -6.10
N LYS A 615 15.37 -23.98 -6.23
CA LYS A 615 14.31 -24.45 -7.13
C LYS A 615 14.41 -23.75 -8.47
N ILE A 616 14.42 -24.55 -9.55
CA ILE A 616 14.42 -24.03 -10.91
C ILE A 616 12.99 -23.95 -11.43
N VAL A 617 12.61 -22.75 -11.89
CA VAL A 617 11.27 -22.45 -12.43
C VAL A 617 11.39 -22.30 -13.94
N SER A 618 10.74 -23.21 -14.66
CA SER A 618 10.75 -23.26 -16.14
C SER A 618 9.65 -22.42 -16.77
#